data_f132effcfbd020e2f2ca71b01711a193
#
_entry.id   f132effcfbd020e2f2ca71b01711a193
#
_cell.length_a   1.000
_cell.length_b   1.000
_cell.length_c   1.000
_cell.angle_alpha   90.00
_cell.angle_beta   90.00
_cell.angle_gamma   90.00
#
_symmetry.space_group_name_H-M   'P 1'
#
loop_
_entity.id
_entity.type
_entity.pdbx_description
1 polymer ?
#
loop_
_entity_poly.entity_id
_entity_poly.type
_entity_poly.pdbx_seq_one_letter_code
_entity_poly.pdbx_strand_id
1 'polypeptide(L)'
;TFGASVQHIALSTEDIFATVTTLMAAGFAPLPIPANYYDDLAARFDMPEGLLDKLKAGNILYDREGEAEFFQVYSRAFAGGLFFEIIQRGPGYKGFGGPNAPFRIAAQKRLGLGKGIPET
;
A
#
# COMPACT_ATOMS: atom_id res chain seq x y z
N THR A 1 1.16 18.22 -19.37
CA THR A 1 -0.26 18.21 -19.31
C THR A 1 -0.75 17.51 -18.07
N PHE A 2 -1.76 18.08 -17.52
CA PHE A 2 -2.26 17.51 -16.30
C PHE A 2 -2.99 16.21 -16.52
N GLY A 3 -3.45 15.91 -17.68
CA GLY A 3 -4.11 14.65 -17.93
C GLY A 3 -3.21 13.45 -17.77
N ALA A 4 -1.90 13.64 -17.87
CA ALA A 4 -0.95 12.55 -17.76
C ALA A 4 -0.45 12.33 -16.34
N SER A 5 -0.81 13.18 -15.40
CA SER A 5 -0.30 13.07 -14.03
C SER A 5 -1.03 11.99 -13.26
N VAL A 6 -0.27 11.22 -12.51
CA VAL A 6 -0.83 10.30 -11.52
C VAL A 6 -1.11 11.12 -10.27
N GLN A 7 -2.30 10.97 -9.71
CA GLN A 7 -2.70 11.71 -8.53
C GLN A 7 -3.20 10.76 -7.47
N HIS A 8 -3.00 11.13 -6.21
CA HIS A 8 -3.51 10.30 -5.14
C HIS A 8 -4.02 11.18 -4.00
N ILE A 9 -4.93 10.60 -3.24
CA ILE A 9 -5.48 11.22 -2.04
C ILE A 9 -5.10 10.30 -0.88
N ALA A 10 -4.42 10.86 0.10
CA ALA A 10 -3.99 10.11 1.28
C ALA A 10 -4.91 10.40 2.45
N LEU A 11 -5.38 9.36 3.10
CA LEU A 11 -6.24 9.43 4.27
C LEU A 11 -5.53 8.75 5.44
N SER A 12 -5.63 9.35 6.62
CA SER A 12 -4.99 8.79 7.82
C SER A 12 -5.98 8.00 8.65
N THR A 13 -5.48 6.98 9.32
CA THR A 13 -6.27 6.22 10.28
C THR A 13 -5.40 5.89 11.48
N GLU A 14 -6.03 5.63 12.62
CA GLU A 14 -5.35 5.20 13.83
C GLU A 14 -5.27 3.68 13.95
N ASP A 15 -6.02 2.96 13.13
CA ASP A 15 -6.01 1.49 13.11
C ASP A 15 -6.25 1.02 11.69
N ILE A 16 -5.16 0.83 10.97
CA ILE A 16 -5.25 0.48 9.55
C ILE A 16 -5.85 -0.91 9.35
N PHE A 17 -5.62 -1.83 10.27
CA PHE A 17 -6.16 -3.19 10.12
C PHE A 17 -7.69 -3.18 10.22
N ALA A 18 -8.23 -2.47 11.19
CA ALA A 18 -9.67 -2.35 11.33
C ALA A 18 -10.28 -1.59 10.15
N THR A 19 -9.61 -0.52 9.72
CA THR A 19 -10.09 0.30 8.60
C THR A 19 -10.14 -0.52 7.31
N VAL A 20 -9.07 -1.25 7.01
CA VAL A 20 -9.01 -2.04 5.78
C VAL A 20 -10.02 -3.17 5.82
N THR A 21 -10.18 -3.83 6.97
CA THR A 21 -11.19 -4.89 7.12
C THR A 21 -12.58 -4.37 6.82
N THR A 22 -12.93 -3.22 7.39
CA THR A 22 -14.23 -2.61 7.17
C THR A 22 -14.43 -2.23 5.71
N LEU A 23 -13.41 -1.62 5.11
CA LEU A 23 -13.51 -1.18 3.72
C LEU A 23 -13.62 -2.37 2.76
N MET A 24 -12.86 -3.43 3.01
CA MET A 24 -12.94 -4.61 2.15
C MET A 24 -14.32 -5.27 2.24
N ALA A 25 -14.91 -5.29 3.44
CA ALA A 25 -16.27 -5.81 3.60
C ALA A 25 -17.29 -4.97 2.82
N ALA A 26 -16.98 -3.70 2.59
CA ALA A 26 -17.84 -2.80 1.82
C ALA A 26 -17.52 -2.78 0.33
N GLY A 27 -16.58 -3.61 -0.12
CA GLY A 27 -16.28 -3.72 -1.53
C GLY A 27 -14.98 -3.06 -1.97
N PHE A 28 -14.24 -2.46 -1.06
CA PHE A 28 -12.94 -1.86 -1.39
C PHE A 28 -11.96 -2.96 -1.80
N ALA A 29 -11.29 -2.76 -2.94
CA ALA A 29 -10.29 -3.72 -3.41
C ALA A 29 -8.90 -3.08 -3.31
N PRO A 30 -8.06 -3.56 -2.39
CA PRO A 30 -6.70 -3.03 -2.30
C PRO A 30 -5.88 -3.39 -3.54
N LEU A 31 -4.89 -2.57 -3.82
CA LEU A 31 -3.90 -2.89 -4.84
C LEU A 31 -3.18 -4.17 -4.42
N PRO A 32 -3.16 -5.23 -5.25
CA PRO A 32 -2.51 -6.47 -4.86
C PRO A 32 -1.00 -6.30 -4.75
N ILE A 33 -0.44 -6.78 -3.66
CA ILE A 33 0.99 -6.71 -3.40
C ILE A 33 1.55 -8.12 -3.47
N PRO A 34 2.62 -8.36 -4.25
CA PRO A 34 3.13 -9.72 -4.44
C PRO A 34 3.80 -10.26 -3.19
N ALA A 35 3.84 -11.59 -3.10
CA ALA A 35 4.37 -12.27 -1.93
C ALA A 35 5.84 -11.94 -1.66
N ASN A 36 6.62 -11.69 -2.71
CA ASN A 36 8.04 -11.37 -2.52
C ASN A 36 8.25 -10.08 -1.74
N TYR A 37 7.29 -9.16 -1.76
CA TYR A 37 7.39 -7.99 -0.94
C TYR A 37 7.45 -8.36 0.55
N TYR A 38 6.59 -9.29 0.95
CA TYR A 38 6.51 -9.70 2.36
C TYR A 38 7.69 -10.56 2.77
N ASP A 39 8.24 -11.32 1.83
CA ASP A 39 9.49 -12.04 2.08
C ASP A 39 10.63 -11.07 2.35
N ASP A 40 10.68 -9.99 1.58
CA ASP A 40 11.67 -8.93 1.77
C ASP A 40 11.51 -8.25 3.13
N LEU A 41 10.27 -7.97 3.54
CA LEU A 41 10.04 -7.39 4.86
C LEU A 41 10.56 -8.28 5.96
N ALA A 42 10.28 -9.59 5.85
CA ALA A 42 10.72 -10.54 6.86
C ALA A 42 12.24 -10.61 6.95
N ALA A 43 12.91 -10.39 5.83
CA ALA A 43 14.37 -10.38 5.80
C ALA A 43 14.96 -9.08 6.36
N ARG A 44 14.25 -7.98 6.22
CA ARG A 44 14.77 -6.67 6.65
C ARG A 44 14.43 -6.31 8.08
N PHE A 45 13.29 -6.76 8.56
CA PHE A 45 12.80 -6.38 9.88
C PHE A 45 12.50 -7.59 10.72
N ASP A 46 12.69 -7.42 12.03
CA ASP A 46 12.29 -8.43 13.00
C ASP A 46 10.81 -8.21 13.28
N MET A 47 9.97 -8.99 12.60
CA MET A 47 8.53 -8.78 12.65
C MET A 47 7.93 -9.52 13.84
N PRO A 48 7.06 -8.84 14.62
CA PRO A 48 6.32 -9.54 15.67
C PRO A 48 5.49 -10.67 15.08
N GLU A 49 5.26 -11.69 15.89
CA GLU A 49 4.49 -12.85 15.47
C GLU A 49 3.09 -12.42 15.03
N GLY A 50 2.66 -12.90 13.88
CA GLY A 50 1.33 -12.62 13.35
C GLY A 50 1.23 -11.32 12.56
N LEU A 51 2.18 -10.42 12.68
CA LEU A 51 2.09 -9.15 11.98
C LEU A 51 2.17 -9.34 10.47
N LEU A 52 3.10 -10.18 10.02
CA LEU A 52 3.27 -10.41 8.59
C LEU A 52 2.00 -10.97 7.94
N ASP A 53 1.32 -11.88 8.63
CA ASP A 53 0.07 -12.44 8.12
C ASP A 53 -1.02 -11.39 8.02
N LYS A 54 -1.10 -10.49 9.00
CA LYS A 54 -2.07 -9.40 8.95
C LYS A 54 -1.80 -8.46 7.79
N LEU A 55 -0.53 -8.15 7.53
CA LEU A 55 -0.17 -7.29 6.41
C LEU A 55 -0.58 -7.94 5.10
N LYS A 56 -0.27 -9.23 4.94
CA LYS A 56 -0.63 -9.94 3.72
C LYS A 56 -2.13 -9.96 3.49
N ALA A 57 -2.90 -10.18 4.54
CA ALA A 57 -4.35 -10.30 4.42
C ALA A 57 -4.99 -9.02 3.87
N GLY A 58 -4.41 -7.86 4.15
CA GLY A 58 -4.94 -6.58 3.70
C GLY A 58 -4.17 -5.95 2.57
N ASN A 59 -3.16 -6.61 2.03
CA ASN A 59 -2.23 -6.02 1.06
C ASN A 59 -1.61 -4.74 1.60
N ILE A 60 -1.28 -4.73 2.87
CA ILE A 60 -0.75 -3.56 3.57
C ILE A 60 0.76 -3.55 3.45
N LEU A 61 1.32 -2.38 3.12
CA LEU A 61 2.75 -2.19 3.06
C LEU A 61 3.24 -1.61 4.39
N TYR A 62 4.50 -1.81 4.68
CA TYR A 62 5.07 -1.51 5.98
C TYR A 62 6.44 -0.87 5.83
N ASP A 63 6.75 0.05 6.71
CA ASP A 63 8.10 0.59 6.83
C ASP A 63 8.35 0.93 8.29
N ARG A 64 9.61 1.12 8.63
CA ARG A 64 9.97 1.42 10.02
C ARG A 64 11.25 2.23 10.06
N GLU A 65 11.27 3.23 10.93
CA GLU A 65 12.45 4.02 11.23
C GLU A 65 12.71 3.87 12.72
N GLY A 66 13.69 3.02 13.08
CA GLY A 66 13.89 2.68 14.47
C GLY A 66 12.66 1.97 15.04
N GLU A 67 12.04 2.57 16.05
CA GLU A 67 10.82 2.01 16.65
C GLU A 67 9.55 2.55 16.02
N ALA A 68 9.66 3.53 15.14
CA ALA A 68 8.50 4.20 14.56
C ALA A 68 8.01 3.45 13.33
N GLU A 69 6.78 2.97 13.37
CA GLU A 69 6.19 2.16 12.31
C GLU A 69 5.33 2.99 11.37
N PHE A 70 5.21 2.51 10.14
CA PHE A 70 4.39 3.16 9.13
C PHE A 70 3.71 2.08 8.30
N PHE A 71 2.40 2.24 8.11
CA PHE A 71 1.58 1.29 7.37
C PHE A 71 0.85 2.02 6.26
N GLN A 72 0.76 1.38 5.09
CA GLN A 72 0.07 1.95 3.94
C GLN A 72 -0.73 0.88 3.21
N VAL A 73 -1.86 1.28 2.65
CA VAL A 73 -2.57 0.43 1.70
C VAL A 73 -3.05 1.34 0.57
N TYR A 74 -2.99 0.83 -0.65
CA TYR A 74 -3.40 1.58 -1.82
C TYR A 74 -4.64 0.97 -2.42
N SER A 75 -5.51 1.81 -2.99
CA SER A 75 -6.57 1.33 -3.85
C SER A 75 -6.00 1.04 -5.24
N ARG A 76 -6.77 0.34 -6.05
CA ARG A 76 -6.47 0.28 -7.48
C ARG A 76 -6.72 1.65 -8.07
N ALA A 77 -6.07 1.93 -9.19
CA ALA A 77 -6.23 3.22 -9.83
C ALA A 77 -7.59 3.31 -10.53
N PHE A 78 -8.17 4.50 -10.48
CA PHE A 78 -9.40 4.81 -11.20
C PHE A 78 -9.04 5.49 -12.52
N ALA A 79 -10.07 5.80 -13.30
CA ALA A 79 -9.86 6.51 -14.56
C ALA A 79 -9.08 7.80 -14.30
N GLY A 80 -8.14 8.10 -15.19
CA GLY A 80 -7.30 9.28 -15.04
C GLY A 80 -6.12 9.09 -14.09
N GLY A 81 -5.93 7.87 -13.59
CA GLY A 81 -4.78 7.56 -12.73
C GLY A 81 -4.95 7.94 -11.28
N LEU A 82 -6.14 8.34 -10.87
CA LEU A 82 -6.40 8.66 -9.47
C LEU A 82 -6.43 7.39 -8.62
N PHE A 83 -5.77 7.42 -7.48
CA PHE A 83 -5.87 6.32 -6.51
C PHE A 83 -5.88 6.88 -5.09
N PHE A 84 -6.36 6.05 -4.17
CA PHE A 84 -6.39 6.41 -2.75
C PHE A 84 -5.30 5.67 -2.00
N GLU A 85 -4.81 6.31 -0.96
CA GLU A 85 -3.83 5.73 -0.06
C GLU A 85 -4.37 5.91 1.35
N ILE A 86 -4.31 4.85 2.15
CA ILE A 86 -4.70 4.92 3.55
C ILE A 86 -3.44 4.65 4.35
N ILE A 87 -3.13 5.53 5.29
CA ILE A 87 -1.89 5.42 6.05
C ILE A 87 -2.15 5.43 7.56
N GLN A 88 -1.28 4.74 8.26
CA GLN A 88 -1.18 4.85 9.71
C GLN A 88 0.27 5.14 10.03
N ARG A 89 0.51 6.29 10.62
CA ARG A 89 1.85 6.77 10.91
C ARG A 89 2.09 6.70 12.41
N GLY A 90 3.08 5.92 12.82
CA GLY A 90 3.46 5.84 14.22
C GLY A 90 4.22 7.08 14.67
N PRO A 91 4.23 7.33 15.99
CA PRO A 91 4.96 8.49 16.51
C PRO A 91 6.44 8.41 16.16
N GLY A 92 6.97 9.50 15.64
CA GLY A 92 8.39 9.56 15.28
C GLY A 92 8.74 9.13 13.87
N TYR A 93 7.81 8.52 13.15
CA TYR A 93 8.08 8.19 11.76
C TYR A 93 7.98 9.45 10.91
N LYS A 94 9.04 9.78 10.18
CA LYS A 94 9.10 11.01 9.41
C LYS A 94 9.07 10.80 7.90
N GLY A 95 9.18 9.55 7.45
CA GLY A 95 9.18 9.26 6.04
C GLY A 95 7.79 9.19 5.44
N PHE A 96 7.75 8.79 4.18
CA PHE A 96 6.49 8.65 3.43
C PHE A 96 6.38 7.27 2.80
N GLY A 97 7.06 6.27 3.39
CA GLY A 97 7.06 4.94 2.83
C GLY A 97 7.85 4.85 1.52
N GLY A 98 8.90 5.65 1.38
CA GLY A 98 9.71 5.68 0.17
C GLY A 98 10.17 4.31 -0.30
N PRO A 99 10.66 3.43 0.59
CA PRO A 99 11.07 2.09 0.16
C PRO A 99 9.95 1.26 -0.44
N ASN A 100 8.70 1.61 -0.20
CA ASN A 100 7.55 0.88 -0.74
C ASN A 100 7.14 1.35 -2.13
N ALA A 101 7.59 2.52 -2.56
CA ALA A 101 7.14 3.10 -3.83
C ALA A 101 7.43 2.20 -5.04
N PRO A 102 8.61 1.56 -5.16
CA PRO A 102 8.84 0.68 -6.30
C PRO A 102 7.85 -0.48 -6.37
N PHE A 103 7.43 -1.00 -5.23
CA PHE A 103 6.46 -2.10 -5.21
C PHE A 103 5.08 -1.62 -5.63
N ARG A 104 4.67 -0.43 -5.20
CA ARG A 104 3.41 0.16 -5.63
C ARG A 104 3.40 0.37 -7.14
N ILE A 105 4.46 0.96 -7.67
CA ILE A 105 4.55 1.25 -9.10
C ILE A 105 4.49 -0.04 -9.92
N ALA A 106 5.23 -1.06 -9.50
CA ALA A 106 5.24 -2.34 -10.19
C ALA A 106 3.86 -3.00 -10.14
N ALA A 107 3.18 -2.93 -9.00
CA ALA A 107 1.85 -3.52 -8.86
C ALA A 107 0.82 -2.79 -9.73
N GLN A 108 0.91 -1.48 -9.81
CA GLN A 108 0.01 -0.70 -10.66
C GLN A 108 0.22 -1.03 -12.13
N LYS A 109 1.47 -1.16 -12.56
CA LYS A 109 1.78 -1.53 -13.93
C LYS A 109 1.26 -2.92 -14.28
N ARG A 110 1.42 -3.86 -13.34
CA ARG A 110 0.98 -5.23 -13.58
C ARG A 110 -0.53 -5.29 -13.80
N LEU A 111 -1.29 -4.51 -13.03
CA LEU A 111 -2.74 -4.46 -13.22
C LEU A 111 -3.11 -3.86 -14.57
N GLY A 112 -2.43 -2.79 -14.96
CA GLY A 112 -2.68 -2.16 -16.25
C GLY A 112 -2.43 -3.11 -17.40
N LEU A 113 -1.30 -3.81 -17.36
CA LEU A 113 -0.96 -4.77 -18.41
C LEU A 113 -1.92 -5.97 -18.41
N GLY A 114 -2.28 -6.45 -17.21
CA GLY A 114 -3.18 -7.58 -17.09
C GLY A 114 -4.56 -7.30 -17.63
N LYS A 115 -4.98 -6.05 -17.68
CA LYS A 115 -6.27 -5.66 -18.23
C LYS A 115 -6.21 -5.30 -19.70
N GLY A 116 -5.03 -5.36 -20.30
CA GLY A 116 -4.86 -4.98 -21.69
C GLY A 116 -5.05 -3.49 -21.94
N ILE A 117 -4.91 -2.68 -20.92
CA ILE A 117 -5.06 -1.24 -21.04
C ILE A 117 -3.80 -0.66 -21.63
N PRO A 118 -3.92 0.15 -22.69
CA PRO A 118 -2.74 0.78 -23.24
C PRO A 118 -2.07 1.68 -22.22
N GLU A 119 -0.77 1.76 -22.32
CA GLU A 119 -0.01 2.66 -21.47
C GLU A 119 -0.20 4.06 -21.96
N THR A 120 -0.85 4.84 -21.22
CA THR A 120 -1.13 6.22 -21.62
C THR A 120 -0.56 7.19 -20.65
#